data_f4aba46b4e6431149faf763dd89eb895
#
_entry.id   f4aba46b4e6431149faf763dd89eb895
#
_cell.length_a   1.000
_cell.length_b   1.000
_cell.length_c   1.000
_cell.angle_alpha   90.00
_cell.angle_beta   90.00
_cell.angle_gamma   90.00
#
_symmetry.space_group_name_H-M   'P 1'
#
loop_
_entity.id
_entity.type
_entity.pdbx_description
1 polymer ?
#
loop_
_entity_poly.entity_id
_entity_poly.type
_entity_poly.pdbx_seq_one_letter_code
_entity_poly.pdbx_strand_id
1 'polypeptide(L)'
;MKNFELLVVDDGSTDDTDLVLAAFSDSRLRVIRQKNRGVSAARNTGLAAARGHLLALLDSDDAWEPEKLACQIAFMRESGFSICQTEEKWVRRGKPVNPRHIHTKKAGWILPAAVELCLISPSCVMFARDVLAQTGNFCERLPACEDYDLWLRLSLKFPVGLVPRPLVIKYGGHGDQLSRRIIGLDLYRVYALLRALQQAETAEQKQILGRALREKSRIYRQGCIKNGNLEEVRRISELTASFAVGSA
;
A
#
# COMPACT_ATOMS: atom_id res chain seq x y z
N MET A 1 2.72 21.08 14.14
CA MET A 1 3.74 20.15 14.67
C MET A 1 5.12 20.62 14.23
N LYS A 2 6.15 20.60 15.13
CA LYS A 2 7.51 21.11 14.79
C LYS A 2 8.55 19.99 14.67
N ASN A 3 8.35 18.87 15.36
CA ASN A 3 9.30 17.76 15.42
C ASN A 3 8.94 16.67 14.39
N PHE A 4 9.36 16.87 13.14
CA PHE A 4 9.27 15.89 12.05
C PHE A 4 10.37 16.15 11.02
N GLU A 5 10.73 15.16 10.25
CA GLU A 5 11.53 15.28 9.03
C GLU A 5 10.65 14.94 7.82
N LEU A 6 10.92 15.58 6.69
CA LEU A 6 10.31 15.29 5.40
C LEU A 6 11.40 14.73 4.48
N LEU A 7 11.23 13.48 4.06
CA LEU A 7 12.11 12.83 3.10
C LEU A 7 11.43 12.79 1.75
N VAL A 8 11.96 13.48 0.78
CA VAL A 8 11.55 13.36 -0.62
C VAL A 8 12.56 12.47 -1.32
N VAL A 9 12.09 11.34 -1.84
CA VAL A 9 12.91 10.43 -2.63
C VAL A 9 12.57 10.64 -4.10
N ASP A 10 13.48 11.29 -4.81
CA ASP A 10 13.38 11.47 -6.25
C ASP A 10 13.92 10.22 -6.96
N ASP A 11 13.03 9.44 -7.54
CA ASP A 11 13.32 8.18 -8.23
C ASP A 11 13.64 8.41 -9.73
N GLY A 12 14.45 9.43 -10.00
CA GLY A 12 14.93 9.75 -11.34
C GLY A 12 13.92 10.54 -12.16
N SER A 13 13.36 11.61 -11.57
CA SER A 13 12.50 12.55 -12.29
C SER A 13 13.25 13.20 -13.47
N THR A 14 12.51 13.45 -14.56
CA THR A 14 13.03 14.08 -15.79
C THR A 14 12.33 15.40 -16.10
N ASP A 15 11.51 15.88 -15.20
CA ASP A 15 10.77 17.14 -15.24
C ASP A 15 11.40 18.20 -14.31
N ASP A 16 10.67 19.26 -14.02
CA ASP A 16 11.12 20.38 -13.18
C ASP A 16 11.14 20.05 -11.67
N THR A 17 11.04 18.78 -11.25
CA THR A 17 11.02 18.37 -9.85
C THR A 17 12.21 18.93 -9.07
N ASP A 18 13.43 18.89 -9.65
CA ASP A 18 14.64 19.43 -9.03
C ASP A 18 14.54 20.93 -8.75
N LEU A 19 14.02 21.70 -9.70
CA LEU A 19 13.85 23.13 -9.57
C LEU A 19 12.82 23.46 -8.47
N VAL A 20 11.71 22.70 -8.45
CA VAL A 20 10.69 22.86 -7.42
C VAL A 20 11.27 22.55 -6.04
N LEU A 21 11.99 21.46 -5.86
CA LEU A 21 12.59 21.08 -4.58
C LEU A 21 13.65 22.07 -4.11
N ALA A 22 14.45 22.60 -5.02
CA ALA A 22 15.48 23.63 -4.71
C ALA A 22 14.89 24.96 -4.18
N ALA A 23 13.64 25.26 -4.47
CA ALA A 23 12.96 26.44 -3.96
C ALA A 23 12.58 26.35 -2.48
N PHE A 24 12.64 25.17 -1.87
CA PHE A 24 12.32 24.99 -0.44
C PHE A 24 13.59 25.04 0.41
N SER A 25 13.61 25.93 1.41
CA SER A 25 14.72 26.13 2.35
C SER A 25 14.43 25.63 3.77
N ASP A 26 13.51 24.68 3.94
CA ASP A 26 13.15 24.13 5.26
C ASP A 26 14.21 23.09 5.69
N SER A 27 14.83 23.30 6.86
CA SER A 27 15.86 22.41 7.41
C SER A 27 15.38 20.98 7.72
N ARG A 28 14.05 20.76 7.76
CA ARG A 28 13.44 19.45 7.96
C ARG A 28 13.33 18.66 6.66
N LEU A 29 13.45 19.32 5.52
CA LEU A 29 13.42 18.70 4.20
C LEU A 29 14.81 18.09 3.87
N ARG A 30 14.77 16.81 3.49
CA ARG A 30 15.94 16.12 2.92
C ARG A 30 15.53 15.47 1.60
N VAL A 31 16.25 15.78 0.54
CA VAL A 31 16.03 15.18 -0.78
C VAL A 31 17.08 14.08 -0.99
N ILE A 32 16.60 12.89 -1.37
CA ILE A 32 17.43 11.74 -1.73
C ILE A 32 17.17 11.43 -3.20
N ARG A 33 18.23 11.45 -4.02
CA ARG A 33 18.12 11.13 -5.44
C ARG A 33 18.62 9.75 -5.74
N GLN A 34 17.92 9.03 -6.58
CA GLN A 34 18.32 7.72 -7.07
C GLN A 34 17.97 7.55 -8.56
N LYS A 35 18.59 6.59 -9.23
CA LYS A 35 18.14 6.16 -10.55
C LYS A 35 16.77 5.50 -10.40
N ASN A 36 15.90 5.65 -11.41
CA ASN A 36 14.57 5.07 -11.37
C ASN A 36 14.62 3.55 -11.12
N ARG A 37 14.00 3.12 -10.01
CA ARG A 37 13.87 1.73 -9.58
C ARG A 37 12.43 1.40 -9.18
N GLY A 38 11.52 2.34 -9.37
CA GLY A 38 10.10 2.20 -9.07
C GLY A 38 9.71 2.55 -7.64
N VAL A 39 8.41 2.70 -7.43
CA VAL A 39 7.78 3.22 -6.21
C VAL A 39 8.18 2.43 -4.94
N SER A 40 8.30 1.10 -5.02
CA SER A 40 8.73 0.27 -3.90
C SER A 40 10.15 0.62 -3.44
N ALA A 41 11.09 0.76 -4.39
CA ALA A 41 12.47 1.11 -4.09
C ALA A 41 12.57 2.54 -3.54
N ALA A 42 11.83 3.49 -4.09
CA ALA A 42 11.78 4.86 -3.58
C ALA A 42 11.26 4.90 -2.13
N ARG A 43 10.14 4.22 -1.84
CA ARG A 43 9.61 4.14 -0.47
C ARG A 43 10.60 3.45 0.48
N ASN A 44 11.22 2.34 0.08
CA ASN A 44 12.23 1.65 0.89
C ASN A 44 13.45 2.52 1.18
N THR A 45 13.93 3.29 0.20
CA THR A 45 15.03 4.25 0.39
C THR A 45 14.64 5.31 1.43
N GLY A 46 13.44 5.87 1.35
CA GLY A 46 12.92 6.81 2.33
C GLY A 46 12.81 6.20 3.73
N LEU A 47 12.24 5.00 3.83
CA LEU A 47 12.07 4.27 5.10
C LEU A 47 13.43 3.96 5.76
N ALA A 48 14.43 3.56 4.98
CA ALA A 48 15.79 3.30 5.47
C ALA A 48 16.50 4.57 5.95
N ALA A 49 16.27 5.70 5.28
CA ALA A 49 16.89 6.99 5.62
C ALA A 49 16.16 7.73 6.77
N ALA A 50 14.93 7.35 7.06
CA ALA A 50 14.12 7.99 8.10
C ALA A 50 14.71 7.74 9.50
N ARG A 51 14.62 8.73 10.39
CA ARG A 51 15.12 8.70 11.79
C ARG A 51 13.97 8.63 12.81
N GLY A 52 12.78 9.06 12.41
CA GLY A 52 11.60 9.10 13.28
C GLY A 52 11.13 7.73 13.76
N HIS A 53 10.52 7.65 14.94
CA HIS A 53 9.88 6.45 15.46
C HIS A 53 8.55 6.13 14.75
N LEU A 54 7.85 7.17 14.32
CA LEU A 54 6.63 7.05 13.53
C LEU A 54 6.94 7.39 12.08
N LEU A 55 6.43 6.56 11.19
CA LEU A 55 6.61 6.66 9.75
C LEU A 55 5.26 6.93 9.09
N ALA A 56 5.21 7.88 8.17
CA ALA A 56 4.04 8.18 7.37
C ALA A 56 4.49 8.33 5.91
N LEU A 57 3.66 7.88 4.99
CA LEU A 57 3.93 7.91 3.55
C LEU A 57 3.01 8.93 2.88
N LEU A 58 3.52 9.58 1.85
CA LEU A 58 2.75 10.50 1.01
C LEU A 58 3.14 10.25 -0.46
N ASP A 59 2.18 9.87 -1.27
CA ASP A 59 2.37 9.78 -2.72
C ASP A 59 2.42 11.19 -3.31
N SER A 60 3.25 11.41 -4.33
CA SER A 60 3.55 12.75 -4.88
C SER A 60 2.36 13.45 -5.52
N ASP A 61 1.32 12.70 -5.85
CA ASP A 61 0.07 13.18 -6.42
C ASP A 61 -1.04 13.40 -5.38
N ASP A 62 -0.77 13.18 -4.08
CA ASP A 62 -1.73 13.38 -3.00
C ASP A 62 -1.36 14.58 -2.12
N ALA A 63 -2.28 15.03 -1.28
CA ALA A 63 -2.04 16.09 -0.29
C ALA A 63 -2.59 15.72 1.09
N TRP A 64 -1.95 16.25 2.13
CA TRP A 64 -2.43 16.14 3.51
C TRP A 64 -3.09 17.40 4.00
N GLU A 65 -4.15 17.23 4.80
CA GLU A 65 -4.67 18.31 5.62
C GLU A 65 -3.66 18.66 6.74
N PRO A 66 -3.55 19.93 7.15
CA PRO A 66 -2.52 20.39 8.10
C PRO A 66 -2.49 19.62 9.42
N GLU A 67 -3.63 19.12 9.88
CA GLU A 67 -3.76 18.43 11.16
C GLU A 67 -3.45 16.93 11.11
N LYS A 68 -3.24 16.34 9.92
CA LYS A 68 -3.14 14.89 9.75
C LYS A 68 -2.15 14.26 10.71
N LEU A 69 -0.90 14.72 10.71
CA LEU A 69 0.15 14.15 11.56
C LEU A 69 -0.19 14.26 13.05
N ALA A 70 -0.69 15.44 13.48
CA ALA A 70 -1.06 15.66 14.87
C ALA A 70 -2.20 14.74 15.33
N CYS A 71 -3.24 14.58 14.49
CA CYS A 71 -4.38 13.70 14.78
C CYS A 71 -3.96 12.23 14.86
N GLN A 72 -3.13 11.75 13.94
CA GLN A 72 -2.67 10.36 13.96
C GLN A 72 -1.76 10.07 15.15
N ILE A 73 -0.85 10.97 15.50
CA ILE A 73 0.02 10.80 16.66
C ILE A 73 -0.79 10.77 17.97
N ALA A 74 -1.75 11.70 18.13
CA ALA A 74 -2.64 11.70 19.29
C ALA A 74 -3.42 10.39 19.38
N PHE A 75 -4.04 9.97 18.27
CA PHE A 75 -4.77 8.71 18.19
C PHE A 75 -3.92 7.49 18.58
N MET A 76 -2.71 7.36 18.00
CA MET A 76 -1.83 6.22 18.30
C MET A 76 -1.39 6.19 19.77
N ARG A 77 -1.12 7.37 20.37
CA ARG A 77 -0.74 7.49 21.78
C ARG A 77 -1.89 7.09 22.71
N GLU A 78 -3.11 7.51 22.40
CA GLU A 78 -4.29 7.27 23.24
C GLU A 78 -4.81 5.84 23.11
N SER A 79 -4.77 5.29 21.91
CA SER A 79 -5.32 3.96 21.61
C SER A 79 -4.33 2.80 21.74
N GLY A 80 -3.02 3.09 21.71
CA GLY A 80 -1.97 2.06 21.72
C GLY A 80 -1.78 1.32 20.39
N PHE A 81 -2.49 1.69 19.31
CA PHE A 81 -2.27 1.09 18.00
C PHE A 81 -0.89 1.42 17.44
N SER A 82 -0.20 0.40 16.92
CA SER A 82 1.08 0.57 16.22
C SER A 82 0.91 1.01 14.77
N ILE A 83 -0.31 0.94 14.23
CA ILE A 83 -0.66 1.36 12.86
C ILE A 83 -2.01 2.07 12.92
N CYS A 84 -2.14 3.17 12.21
CA CYS A 84 -3.43 3.79 11.95
C CYS A 84 -3.52 4.35 10.54
N GLN A 85 -4.73 4.52 10.06
CA GLN A 85 -5.05 5.21 8.81
C GLN A 85 -6.10 6.30 9.07
N THR A 86 -6.21 7.24 8.13
CA THR A 86 -7.27 8.26 8.14
C THR A 86 -8.28 7.97 7.04
N GLU A 87 -9.45 8.61 7.12
CA GLU A 87 -10.32 8.76 5.96
C GLU A 87 -9.65 9.67 4.91
N GLU A 88 -10.19 9.65 3.68
CA GLU A 88 -9.66 10.41 2.54
C GLU A 88 -10.78 11.06 1.72
N LYS A 89 -10.49 12.19 1.11
CA LYS A 89 -11.32 12.85 0.10
C LYS A 89 -10.77 12.50 -1.27
N TRP A 90 -11.64 12.23 -2.22
CA TRP A 90 -11.23 11.96 -3.60
C TRP A 90 -11.57 13.13 -4.51
N VAL A 91 -10.60 13.54 -5.30
CA VAL A 91 -10.76 14.58 -6.32
C VAL A 91 -10.36 13.98 -7.68
N ARG A 92 -11.24 14.07 -8.66
CA ARG A 92 -10.96 13.64 -10.04
C ARG A 92 -11.22 14.79 -11.00
N ARG A 93 -10.22 15.15 -11.80
CA ARG A 93 -10.31 16.27 -12.76
C ARG A 93 -10.82 17.56 -12.09
N GLY A 94 -10.29 17.86 -10.89
CA GLY A 94 -10.65 19.04 -10.11
C GLY A 94 -12.02 19.01 -9.42
N LYS A 95 -12.77 17.91 -9.51
CA LYS A 95 -14.10 17.77 -8.88
C LYS A 95 -14.08 16.74 -7.75
N PRO A 96 -14.71 17.02 -6.59
CA PRO A 96 -14.90 16.02 -5.54
C PRO A 96 -15.68 14.80 -6.07
N VAL A 97 -15.27 13.61 -5.66
CA VAL A 97 -15.93 12.34 -6.01
C VAL A 97 -16.16 11.54 -4.74
N ASN A 98 -17.35 11.03 -4.55
CA ASN A 98 -17.62 10.11 -3.45
C ASN A 98 -17.05 8.72 -3.80
N PRO A 99 -16.19 8.14 -2.94
CA PRO A 99 -15.75 6.77 -3.13
C PRO A 99 -16.93 5.80 -3.06
N ARG A 100 -16.85 4.70 -3.79
CA ARG A 100 -17.86 3.63 -3.69
C ARG A 100 -17.78 3.00 -2.30
N HIS A 101 -18.89 2.47 -1.80
CA HIS A 101 -19.00 1.88 -0.46
C HIS A 101 -17.94 0.78 -0.18
N ILE A 102 -17.48 0.08 -1.21
CA ILE A 102 -16.42 -0.93 -1.11
C ILE A 102 -15.07 -0.36 -0.64
N HIS A 103 -14.85 0.95 -0.77
CA HIS A 103 -13.63 1.63 -0.33
C HIS A 103 -13.71 2.17 1.10
N THR A 104 -14.81 1.90 1.82
CA THR A 104 -14.95 2.31 3.22
C THR A 104 -13.80 1.73 4.04
N LYS A 105 -13.04 2.61 4.69
CA LYS A 105 -11.93 2.22 5.55
C LYS A 105 -12.42 1.34 6.70
N LYS A 106 -11.57 0.41 7.12
CA LYS A 106 -11.87 -0.53 8.21
C LYS A 106 -10.87 -0.34 9.34
N ALA A 107 -11.29 -0.69 10.56
CA ALA A 107 -10.45 -0.70 11.75
C ALA A 107 -10.41 -2.10 12.40
N GLY A 108 -9.43 -2.34 13.27
CA GLY A 108 -9.24 -3.62 13.95
C GLY A 108 -8.47 -4.63 13.08
N TRP A 109 -8.80 -5.89 13.23
CA TRP A 109 -8.22 -6.99 12.44
C TRP A 109 -8.85 -7.03 11.05
N ILE A 110 -8.27 -6.26 10.12
CA ILE A 110 -8.87 -5.99 8.81
C ILE A 110 -8.54 -7.05 7.74
N LEU A 111 -7.80 -8.10 8.04
CA LEU A 111 -7.37 -9.11 7.06
C LEU A 111 -8.51 -9.63 6.18
N PRO A 112 -9.70 -9.98 6.71
CA PRO A 112 -10.82 -10.46 5.90
C PRO A 112 -11.28 -9.48 4.83
N ALA A 113 -11.20 -8.18 5.11
CA ALA A 113 -11.55 -7.14 4.16
C ALA A 113 -10.36 -6.74 3.26
N ALA A 114 -9.14 -6.78 3.80
CA ALA A 114 -7.92 -6.39 3.08
C ALA A 114 -7.57 -7.36 1.93
N VAL A 115 -7.93 -8.64 2.04
CA VAL A 115 -7.72 -9.62 0.94
C VAL A 115 -8.59 -9.32 -0.27
N GLU A 116 -9.74 -8.69 -0.10
CA GLU A 116 -10.66 -8.36 -1.19
C GLU A 116 -10.21 -7.11 -1.95
N LEU A 117 -9.76 -6.09 -1.23
CA LEU A 117 -9.38 -4.79 -1.78
C LEU A 117 -8.24 -4.17 -0.98
N CYS A 118 -7.37 -3.42 -1.65
CA CYS A 118 -6.38 -2.57 -0.99
C CYS A 118 -7.11 -1.44 -0.22
N LEU A 119 -7.31 -1.62 1.09
CA LEU A 119 -8.07 -0.71 1.94
C LEU A 119 -7.22 0.39 2.58
N ILE A 120 -5.92 0.18 2.67
CA ILE A 120 -4.98 1.17 3.19
C ILE A 120 -4.35 1.89 2.00
N SER A 121 -4.49 3.21 1.97
CA SER A 121 -3.75 4.05 1.01
C SER A 121 -2.42 4.46 1.64
N PRO A 122 -1.29 4.42 0.93
CA PRO A 122 0.00 4.88 1.46
C PRO A 122 -0.08 6.27 2.08
N SER A 123 -0.73 7.21 1.42
CA SER A 123 -0.87 8.59 1.91
C SER A 123 -1.72 8.72 3.20
N CYS A 124 -2.55 7.71 3.53
CA CYS A 124 -3.39 7.73 4.73
C CYS A 124 -2.74 7.10 5.95
N VAL A 125 -1.73 6.24 5.77
CA VAL A 125 -1.17 5.44 6.85
C VAL A 125 -0.15 6.20 7.68
N MET A 126 -0.09 5.85 8.97
CA MET A 126 1.03 6.09 9.88
C MET A 126 1.27 4.82 10.69
N PHE A 127 2.52 4.45 10.89
CA PHE A 127 2.88 3.26 11.65
C PHE A 127 4.18 3.45 12.44
N ALA A 128 4.33 2.69 13.52
CA ALA A 128 5.58 2.61 14.27
C ALA A 128 6.65 1.89 13.44
N ARG A 129 7.89 2.33 13.52
CA ARG A 129 9.04 1.75 12.80
C ARG A 129 9.17 0.25 13.03
N ASP A 130 8.93 -0.21 14.26
CA ASP A 130 9.07 -1.61 14.65
C ASP A 130 8.10 -2.55 13.94
N VAL A 131 7.04 -2.02 13.36
CA VAL A 131 6.11 -2.76 12.51
C VAL A 131 6.84 -3.36 11.30
N LEU A 132 7.72 -2.59 10.65
CA LEU A 132 8.48 -3.07 9.50
C LEU A 132 9.51 -4.14 9.86
N ALA A 133 10.05 -4.11 11.08
CA ALA A 133 10.97 -5.15 11.55
C ALA A 133 10.29 -6.54 11.58
N GLN A 134 8.97 -6.59 11.82
CA GLN A 134 8.21 -7.82 11.91
C GLN A 134 7.58 -8.25 10.57
N THR A 135 7.31 -7.31 9.68
CA THR A 135 6.57 -7.57 8.43
C THR A 135 7.44 -7.45 7.19
N GLY A 136 8.61 -6.82 7.30
CA GLY A 136 9.47 -6.45 6.18
C GLY A 136 8.98 -5.21 5.44
N ASN A 137 9.74 -4.79 4.45
CA ASN A 137 9.52 -3.59 3.63
C ASN A 137 8.65 -3.87 2.39
N PHE A 138 8.48 -2.86 1.54
CA PHE A 138 7.86 -3.01 0.23
C PHE A 138 8.64 -3.99 -0.65
N CYS A 139 7.94 -4.81 -1.43
CA CYS A 139 8.57 -5.77 -2.33
C CYS A 139 8.97 -5.09 -3.65
N GLU A 140 10.25 -4.83 -3.85
CA GLU A 140 10.78 -4.19 -5.06
C GLU A 140 10.62 -5.04 -6.34
N ARG A 141 10.33 -6.32 -6.21
CA ARG A 141 10.04 -7.22 -7.34
C ARG A 141 8.60 -7.15 -7.83
N LEU A 142 7.72 -6.44 -7.11
CA LEU A 142 6.34 -6.23 -7.51
C LEU A 142 6.23 -4.88 -8.24
N PRO A 143 5.95 -4.86 -9.55
CA PRO A 143 5.79 -3.61 -10.30
C PRO A 143 4.45 -2.93 -10.01
N ALA A 144 3.52 -3.63 -9.36
CA ALA A 144 2.24 -3.12 -8.89
C ALA A 144 1.74 -3.95 -7.69
N CYS A 145 0.74 -3.42 -6.97
CA CYS A 145 0.19 -4.05 -5.76
C CYS A 145 1.22 -4.26 -4.64
N GLU A 146 2.29 -3.50 -4.65
CA GLU A 146 3.32 -3.48 -3.60
C GLU A 146 2.75 -3.01 -2.25
N ASP A 147 1.79 -2.10 -2.31
CA ASP A 147 1.03 -1.62 -1.17
C ASP A 147 0.11 -2.71 -0.63
N TYR A 148 -0.66 -3.37 -1.49
CA TYR A 148 -1.50 -4.51 -1.13
C TYR A 148 -0.67 -5.63 -0.47
N ASP A 149 0.51 -5.97 -1.01
CA ASP A 149 1.43 -6.96 -0.43
C ASP A 149 1.83 -6.59 1.01
N LEU A 150 2.25 -5.34 1.22
CA LEU A 150 2.67 -4.90 2.55
C LEU A 150 1.48 -4.89 3.53
N TRP A 151 0.33 -4.37 3.11
CA TRP A 151 -0.84 -4.28 3.98
C TRP A 151 -1.41 -5.65 4.37
N LEU A 152 -1.34 -6.65 3.52
CA LEU A 152 -1.69 -8.03 3.89
C LEU A 152 -0.77 -8.54 5.00
N ARG A 153 0.55 -8.39 4.86
CA ARG A 153 1.52 -8.85 5.85
C ARG A 153 1.38 -8.10 7.18
N LEU A 154 1.09 -6.80 7.13
CA LEU A 154 0.78 -6.01 8.32
C LEU A 154 -0.50 -6.49 9.01
N SER A 155 -1.56 -6.76 8.24
CA SER A 155 -2.85 -7.19 8.78
C SER A 155 -2.84 -8.59 9.40
N LEU A 156 -1.80 -9.39 9.13
CA LEU A 156 -1.58 -10.67 9.82
C LEU A 156 -1.14 -10.49 11.28
N LYS A 157 -0.42 -9.40 11.56
CA LYS A 157 0.30 -9.23 12.84
C LYS A 157 -0.26 -8.09 13.69
N PHE A 158 -0.90 -7.11 13.07
CA PHE A 158 -1.31 -5.89 13.75
C PHE A 158 -2.76 -5.52 13.41
N PRO A 159 -3.55 -5.14 14.42
CA PRO A 159 -4.80 -4.43 14.17
C PRO A 159 -4.51 -3.01 13.67
N VAL A 160 -5.36 -2.49 12.81
CA VAL A 160 -5.23 -1.17 12.19
C VAL A 160 -6.23 -0.21 12.82
N GLY A 161 -5.77 0.91 13.36
CA GLY A 161 -6.60 1.98 13.87
C GLY A 161 -7.19 2.83 12.73
N LEU A 162 -8.32 3.47 12.98
CA LEU A 162 -8.94 4.42 12.05
C LEU A 162 -9.20 5.75 12.75
N VAL A 163 -8.57 6.81 12.25
CA VAL A 163 -8.95 8.20 12.58
C VAL A 163 -10.12 8.57 11.65
N PRO A 164 -11.35 8.73 12.17
CA PRO A 164 -12.55 8.92 11.33
C PRO A 164 -12.66 10.37 10.85
N ARG A 165 -11.58 10.88 10.28
CA ARG A 165 -11.49 12.24 9.70
C ARG A 165 -10.82 12.14 8.33
N PRO A 166 -11.36 12.80 7.28
CA PRO A 166 -10.78 12.82 5.95
C PRO A 166 -9.60 13.80 5.90
N LEU A 167 -8.42 13.32 6.27
CA LEU A 167 -7.20 14.10 6.41
C LEU A 167 -6.22 13.95 5.23
N VAL A 168 -6.64 13.26 4.17
CA VAL A 168 -5.90 13.11 2.92
C VAL A 168 -6.79 13.52 1.76
N ILE A 169 -6.22 14.24 0.80
CA ILE A 169 -6.84 14.55 -0.48
C ILE A 169 -6.15 13.71 -1.54
N LYS A 170 -6.87 12.73 -2.11
CA LYS A 170 -6.39 11.92 -3.21
C LYS A 170 -6.78 12.52 -4.54
N TYR A 171 -5.79 12.92 -5.32
CA TYR A 171 -6.00 13.36 -6.67
C TYR A 171 -5.87 12.18 -7.63
N GLY A 172 -6.86 11.98 -8.49
CA GLY A 172 -6.87 10.88 -9.43
C GLY A 172 -7.44 11.28 -10.79
N GLY A 173 -7.30 10.37 -11.75
CA GLY A 173 -7.82 10.58 -13.10
C GLY A 173 -6.80 11.11 -14.09
N HIS A 174 -5.52 11.24 -13.71
CA HIS A 174 -4.43 11.53 -14.64
C HIS A 174 -4.04 10.28 -15.44
N GLY A 175 -3.46 10.49 -16.62
CA GLY A 175 -3.14 9.42 -17.57
C GLY A 175 -1.97 8.53 -17.13
N ASP A 176 -1.11 9.02 -16.24
CA ASP A 176 0.13 8.42 -15.78
C ASP A 176 -0.01 7.57 -14.51
N GLN A 177 -1.22 7.43 -13.97
CA GLN A 177 -1.48 6.56 -12.82
C GLN A 177 -0.98 5.14 -13.06
N LEU A 178 -0.15 4.62 -12.15
CA LEU A 178 0.48 3.30 -12.22
C LEU A 178 -0.55 2.18 -12.43
N SER A 179 -1.67 2.25 -11.73
CA SER A 179 -2.78 1.28 -11.80
C SER A 179 -3.48 1.22 -13.17
N ARG A 180 -3.28 2.21 -14.05
CA ARG A 180 -3.80 2.22 -15.42
C ARG A 180 -2.81 1.69 -16.44
N ARG A 181 -1.51 1.78 -16.15
CA ARG A 181 -0.45 1.34 -17.08
C ARG A 181 -0.24 -0.16 -17.04
N ILE A 182 -0.52 -0.80 -15.90
CA ILE A 182 -0.25 -2.22 -15.70
C ILE A 182 -1.54 -3.02 -15.87
N ILE A 183 -1.55 -3.89 -16.88
CA ILE A 183 -2.63 -4.82 -17.17
C ILE A 183 -2.43 -6.08 -16.32
N GLY A 184 -3.53 -6.69 -15.83
CA GLY A 184 -3.45 -7.95 -15.11
C GLY A 184 -3.02 -7.80 -13.64
N LEU A 185 -3.47 -6.77 -12.95
CA LEU A 185 -3.18 -6.53 -11.53
C LEU A 185 -3.45 -7.75 -10.63
N ASP A 186 -4.38 -8.63 -11.02
CA ASP A 186 -4.68 -9.83 -10.22
C ASP A 186 -3.50 -10.81 -10.17
N LEU A 187 -2.58 -10.80 -11.15
CA LEU A 187 -1.32 -11.55 -11.06
C LEU A 187 -0.50 -11.11 -9.84
N TYR A 188 -0.33 -9.81 -9.67
CA TYR A 188 0.47 -9.26 -8.57
C TYR A 188 -0.23 -9.43 -7.23
N ARG A 189 -1.56 -9.42 -7.20
CA ARG A 189 -2.35 -9.81 -6.02
C ARG A 189 -2.15 -11.28 -5.66
N VAL A 190 -2.10 -12.17 -6.65
CA VAL A 190 -1.76 -13.60 -6.42
C VAL A 190 -0.38 -13.72 -5.77
N TYR A 191 0.64 -13.03 -6.28
CA TYR A 191 1.96 -13.05 -5.65
C TYR A 191 1.95 -12.48 -4.22
N ALA A 192 1.24 -11.40 -3.99
CA ALA A 192 1.10 -10.80 -2.66
C ALA A 192 0.42 -11.79 -1.67
N LEU A 193 -0.63 -12.48 -2.10
CA LEU A 193 -1.33 -13.48 -1.28
C LEU A 193 -0.44 -14.69 -0.97
N LEU A 194 0.35 -15.17 -1.94
CA LEU A 194 1.31 -16.25 -1.72
C LEU A 194 2.39 -15.85 -0.68
N ARG A 195 2.89 -14.62 -0.76
CA ARG A 195 3.85 -14.09 0.22
C ARG A 195 3.22 -13.94 1.62
N ALA A 196 1.98 -13.47 1.70
CA ALA A 196 1.25 -13.38 2.95
C ALA A 196 0.99 -14.76 3.57
N LEU A 197 0.65 -15.78 2.75
CA LEU A 197 0.48 -17.16 3.20
C LEU A 197 1.73 -17.76 3.85
N GLN A 198 2.92 -17.38 3.38
CA GLN A 198 4.20 -17.80 3.99
C GLN A 198 4.41 -17.22 5.40
N GLN A 199 3.72 -16.12 5.73
CA GLN A 199 3.79 -15.46 7.03
C GLN A 199 2.56 -15.71 7.91
N ALA A 200 1.55 -16.43 7.40
CA ALA A 200 0.34 -16.75 8.14
C ALA A 200 0.61 -17.80 9.22
N GLU A 201 0.30 -17.47 10.46
CA GLU A 201 0.57 -18.28 11.64
C GLU A 201 -0.63 -19.15 12.02
N THR A 202 -1.86 -18.61 11.90
CA THR A 202 -3.08 -19.30 12.33
C THR A 202 -3.81 -20.00 11.19
N ALA A 203 -4.61 -21.03 11.51
CA ALA A 203 -5.45 -21.71 10.55
C ALA A 203 -6.47 -20.76 9.90
N GLU A 204 -7.03 -19.84 10.69
CA GLU A 204 -7.97 -18.82 10.20
C GLU A 204 -7.33 -17.91 9.15
N GLN A 205 -6.12 -17.38 9.43
CA GLN A 205 -5.38 -16.56 8.48
C GLN A 205 -5.12 -17.31 7.17
N LYS A 206 -4.67 -18.57 7.26
CA LYS A 206 -4.43 -19.42 6.09
C LYS A 206 -5.72 -19.66 5.30
N GLN A 207 -6.84 -19.86 5.97
CA GLN A 207 -8.14 -20.05 5.31
C GLN A 207 -8.60 -18.79 4.57
N ILE A 208 -8.50 -17.61 5.21
CA ILE A 208 -8.86 -16.32 4.60
C ILE A 208 -8.02 -16.06 3.35
N LEU A 209 -6.70 -16.14 3.48
CA LEU A 209 -5.75 -15.94 2.38
C LEU A 209 -5.92 -16.97 1.27
N GLY A 210 -6.12 -18.25 1.61
CA GLY A 210 -6.32 -19.34 0.65
C GLY A 210 -7.60 -19.14 -0.18
N ARG A 211 -8.70 -18.69 0.44
CA ARG A 211 -9.92 -18.34 -0.29
C ARG A 211 -9.68 -17.21 -1.29
N ALA A 212 -9.05 -16.12 -0.83
CA ALA A 212 -8.73 -14.99 -1.69
C ALA A 212 -7.77 -15.36 -2.82
N LEU A 213 -6.77 -16.20 -2.54
CA LEU A 213 -5.83 -16.71 -3.54
C LEU A 213 -6.56 -17.49 -4.65
N ARG A 214 -7.47 -18.40 -4.27
CA ARG A 214 -8.27 -19.16 -5.25
C ARG A 214 -9.08 -18.23 -6.14
N GLU A 215 -9.76 -17.23 -5.55
CA GLU A 215 -10.60 -16.31 -6.32
C GLU A 215 -9.77 -15.41 -7.25
N LYS A 216 -8.69 -14.77 -6.77
CA LYS A 216 -7.84 -13.92 -7.61
C LYS A 216 -7.15 -14.74 -8.72
N SER A 217 -6.71 -15.96 -8.43
CA SER A 217 -6.13 -16.86 -9.43
C SER A 217 -7.17 -17.27 -10.48
N ARG A 218 -8.42 -17.53 -10.08
CA ARG A 218 -9.52 -17.84 -11.00
C ARG A 218 -9.78 -16.68 -11.96
N ILE A 219 -9.90 -15.45 -11.41
CA ILE A 219 -10.13 -14.24 -12.23
C ILE A 219 -9.01 -14.04 -13.22
N TYR A 220 -7.75 -14.12 -12.76
CA TYR A 220 -6.59 -13.91 -13.62
C TYR A 220 -6.52 -14.98 -14.74
N ARG A 221 -6.70 -16.28 -14.41
CA ARG A 221 -6.72 -17.34 -15.40
C ARG A 221 -7.84 -17.19 -16.43
N GLN A 222 -9.02 -16.73 -16.03
CA GLN A 222 -10.10 -16.43 -16.98
C GLN A 222 -9.71 -15.32 -17.98
N GLY A 223 -9.00 -14.29 -17.50
CA GLY A 223 -8.42 -13.26 -18.36
C GLY A 223 -7.40 -13.83 -19.36
N CYS A 224 -6.52 -14.72 -18.89
CA CYS A 224 -5.53 -15.39 -19.75
C CYS A 224 -6.20 -16.28 -20.81
N ILE A 225 -7.23 -17.05 -20.45
CA ILE A 225 -7.99 -17.90 -21.41
C ILE A 225 -8.61 -17.04 -22.50
N LYS A 226 -9.27 -15.92 -22.14
CA LYS A 226 -9.89 -15.01 -23.09
C LYS A 226 -8.89 -14.42 -24.10
N ASN A 227 -7.64 -14.28 -23.69
CA ASN A 227 -6.56 -13.75 -24.53
C ASN A 227 -5.69 -14.85 -25.16
N GLY A 228 -6.09 -16.14 -25.07
CA GLY A 228 -5.38 -17.26 -25.68
C GLY A 228 -4.04 -17.63 -25.01
N ASN A 229 -3.74 -17.09 -23.82
CA ASN A 229 -2.47 -17.34 -23.11
C ASN A 229 -2.58 -18.56 -22.20
N LEU A 230 -2.59 -19.77 -22.80
CA LEU A 230 -2.76 -21.02 -22.08
C LEU A 230 -1.51 -21.45 -21.30
N GLU A 231 -0.32 -21.00 -21.69
CA GLU A 231 0.92 -21.22 -20.97
C GLU A 231 0.86 -20.55 -19.58
N GLU A 232 0.43 -19.30 -19.54
CA GLU A 232 0.27 -18.56 -18.30
C GLU A 232 -0.81 -19.17 -17.39
N VAL A 233 -1.90 -19.71 -17.97
CA VAL A 233 -2.91 -20.45 -17.20
C VAL A 233 -2.29 -21.67 -16.50
N ARG A 234 -1.43 -22.43 -17.20
CA ARG A 234 -0.73 -23.60 -16.63
C ARG A 234 0.21 -23.15 -15.52
N ARG A 235 1.05 -22.14 -15.77
CA ARG A 235 2.01 -21.59 -14.82
C ARG A 235 1.34 -21.15 -13.50
N ILE A 236 0.23 -20.41 -13.58
CA ILE A 236 -0.50 -19.97 -12.38
C ILE A 236 -1.18 -21.14 -11.67
N SER A 237 -1.69 -22.12 -12.41
CA SER A 237 -2.29 -23.31 -11.80
C SER A 237 -1.27 -24.12 -11.00
N GLU A 238 -0.08 -24.34 -11.54
CA GLU A 238 1.04 -25.00 -10.85
C GLU A 238 1.49 -24.21 -9.61
N LEU A 239 1.68 -22.89 -9.75
CA LEU A 239 2.11 -22.01 -8.68
C LEU A 239 1.14 -22.03 -7.48
N THR A 240 -0.15 -22.20 -7.72
CA THR A 240 -1.18 -22.16 -6.68
C THR A 240 -1.66 -23.55 -6.23
N ALA A 241 -1.20 -24.63 -6.86
CA ALA A 241 -1.65 -26.00 -6.59
C ALA A 241 -1.40 -26.44 -5.13
N SER A 242 -0.23 -26.12 -4.57
CA SER A 242 0.14 -26.48 -3.19
C SER A 242 -0.75 -25.84 -2.11
N PHE A 243 -1.45 -24.75 -2.45
CA PHE A 243 -2.36 -24.04 -1.55
C PHE A 243 -3.84 -24.35 -1.81
N ALA A 244 -4.14 -25.19 -2.82
CA ALA A 244 -5.49 -25.64 -3.13
C ALA A 244 -5.93 -26.83 -2.25
N VAL A 245 -4.99 -27.54 -1.63
CA VAL A 245 -5.19 -28.79 -0.86
C VAL A 245 -5.27 -28.50 0.64
N GLY A 246 -6.26 -27.73 1.05
CA GLY A 246 -6.42 -27.40 2.48
C GLY A 246 -7.86 -27.04 2.86
N SER A 247 -8.85 -27.71 2.27
CA SER A 247 -10.25 -27.55 2.64
C SER A 247 -11.01 -28.84 2.31
N ALA A 248 -10.86 -29.84 3.18
CA ALA A 248 -11.87 -30.87 3.43
C ALA A 248 -12.40 -30.63 4.84
#